data_a8b69803587ffc59edf2a267817a776d
#
_entry.id   a8b69803587ffc59edf2a267817a776d
#
_cell.length_a   1.000
_cell.length_b   1.000
_cell.length_c   1.000
_cell.angle_alpha   90.00
_cell.angle_beta   90.00
_cell.angle_gamma   90.00
#
_symmetry.space_group_name_H-M   'P 1'
#
loop_
_entity.id
_entity.type
_entity.pdbx_description
1 polymer ?
#
loop_
_entity_poly.entity_id
_entity_poly.type
_entity_poly.pdbx_seq_one_letter_code
_entity_poly.pdbx_strand_id
1 'polypeptide(L)'
;TLSMTDDMTSLLNGQLRAISHSGDPGSSSSFFIRGYNSVNLSAQPLFVVDGVIWQMQDQVASAVDNYYNNPLTLLDPSDIEKVTILKNGSAVWGAKGANGVVLIDTKRAREMATQIEANISMGFQTPFGSMPLMGAAAYRRYATDIMSGMDRDEVEGFQFTNDDPTRSFYRAVHNDTKWTDEINKTSFIQNYGISVAGGDDIALYRFSLGYAKNDGNIDGTSFNRLNVRFNSCLLYTSPS
;
A
#
# COMPACT_ATOMS: atom_id res chain seq x y z
N THR A 1 -8.51 15.70 -9.58
CA THR A 1 -8.69 14.30 -9.97
C THR A 1 -8.03 13.36 -8.98
N LEU A 2 -8.69 13.15 -7.84
CA LEU A 2 -8.34 12.19 -6.77
C LEU A 2 -8.84 10.76 -7.10
N SER A 3 -9.03 10.45 -8.31
CA SER A 3 -10.13 9.62 -8.74
C SER A 3 -9.88 8.14 -8.87
N MET A 4 -8.70 7.59 -8.61
CA MET A 4 -8.49 6.14 -8.81
C MET A 4 -7.45 5.52 -7.87
N THR A 5 -7.11 6.20 -6.80
CA THR A 5 -6.14 5.66 -5.86
C THR A 5 -6.83 5.13 -4.63
N ASP A 6 -6.74 3.85 -4.44
CA ASP A 6 -7.33 3.14 -3.30
C ASP A 6 -6.58 3.39 -2.00
N ASP A 7 -5.39 3.99 -2.10
CA ASP A 7 -4.47 4.12 -1.01
C ASP A 7 -3.90 5.53 -0.94
N MET A 8 -3.79 6.02 0.28
CA MET A 8 -3.10 7.28 0.60
C MET A 8 -1.66 7.32 0.11
N THR A 9 -1.00 6.17 0.00
CA THR A 9 0.35 6.07 -0.55
C THR A 9 0.41 6.59 -1.98
N SER A 10 -0.54 6.15 -2.79
CA SER A 10 -0.65 6.59 -4.19
C SER A 10 -1.03 8.07 -4.30
N LEU A 11 -1.88 8.57 -3.38
CA LEU A 11 -2.23 9.99 -3.31
C LEU A 11 -1.03 10.88 -2.99
N LEU A 12 -0.17 10.44 -2.08
CA LEU A 12 1.02 11.16 -1.65
C LEU A 12 2.18 10.98 -2.63
N ASN A 13 2.14 9.94 -3.45
CA ASN A 13 3.16 9.68 -4.47
C ASN A 13 3.17 10.84 -5.50
N GLY A 14 4.34 11.42 -5.70
CA GLY A 14 4.49 12.63 -6.50
C GLY A 14 4.58 13.93 -5.69
N GLN A 15 4.09 13.95 -4.45
CA GLN A 15 4.32 15.04 -3.49
C GLN A 15 5.42 14.68 -2.49
N LEU A 16 5.50 13.41 -2.11
CA LEU A 16 6.54 12.82 -1.28
C LEU A 16 7.19 11.67 -2.02
N ARG A 17 8.43 11.37 -1.65
CA ARG A 17 9.05 10.12 -2.10
C ARG A 17 8.50 8.99 -1.24
N ALA A 18 7.69 8.14 -1.84
CA ALA A 18 7.19 6.92 -1.23
C ALA A 18 8.00 5.71 -1.72
N ILE A 19 8.29 4.80 -0.81
CA ILE A 19 8.90 3.50 -1.12
C ILE A 19 7.97 2.44 -0.54
N SER A 20 7.32 1.69 -1.42
CA SER A 20 6.50 0.54 -1.03
C SER A 20 7.40 -0.64 -0.62
N HIS A 21 7.05 -1.33 0.46
CA HIS A 21 7.86 -2.43 0.96
C HIS A 21 7.58 -3.75 0.23
N SER A 22 6.34 -4.07 -0.08
CA SER A 22 5.99 -5.34 -0.74
C SER A 22 5.19 -5.18 -2.03
N GLY A 23 4.50 -4.07 -2.23
CA GLY A 23 3.59 -3.88 -3.36
C GLY A 23 2.24 -4.59 -3.20
N ASP A 24 2.02 -5.31 -2.10
CA ASP A 24 0.73 -5.92 -1.79
C ASP A 24 -0.29 -4.85 -1.40
N PRO A 25 -1.58 -5.07 -1.70
CA PRO A 25 -2.63 -4.16 -1.29
C PRO A 25 -2.64 -3.97 0.23
N GLY A 26 -2.68 -2.69 0.69
CA GLY A 26 -2.68 -2.37 2.11
C GLY A 26 -1.31 -2.48 2.81
N SER A 27 -0.25 -2.82 2.09
CA SER A 27 1.11 -2.91 2.65
C SER A 27 1.65 -1.56 3.08
N SER A 28 2.62 -1.59 4.00
CA SER A 28 3.27 -0.37 4.47
C SER A 28 4.15 0.27 3.40
N SER A 29 4.24 1.59 3.49
CA SER A 29 5.13 2.40 2.67
C SER A 29 5.93 3.35 3.54
N SER A 30 7.18 3.54 3.21
CA SER A 30 8.02 4.55 3.84
C SER A 30 7.98 5.84 3.02
N PHE A 31 7.81 6.96 3.71
CA PHE A 31 7.73 8.28 3.09
C PHE A 31 8.94 9.13 3.48
N PHE A 32 9.42 9.92 2.54
CA PHE A 32 10.57 10.79 2.77
C PHE A 32 10.33 12.17 2.14
N ILE A 33 10.61 13.24 2.92
CA ILE A 33 10.57 14.63 2.44
C ILE A 33 11.97 15.08 2.05
N ARG A 34 12.98 14.71 2.84
CA ARG A 34 14.38 15.14 2.68
C ARG A 34 15.36 13.99 2.46
N GLY A 35 14.85 12.80 2.17
CA GLY A 35 15.67 11.59 2.05
C GLY A 35 16.08 11.00 3.40
N TYR A 36 17.04 10.10 3.38
CA TYR A 36 17.59 9.48 4.59
C TYR A 36 18.55 10.45 5.28
N ASN A 37 18.21 10.85 6.49
CA ASN A 37 19.02 11.77 7.31
C ASN A 37 19.57 11.12 8.58
N SER A 38 19.17 9.89 8.89
CA SER A 38 19.65 9.13 10.04
C SER A 38 19.69 7.63 9.72
N VAL A 39 20.72 6.95 10.24
CA VAL A 39 20.85 5.49 10.12
C VAL A 39 20.13 4.77 11.27
N ASN A 40 20.10 5.38 12.45
CA ASN A 40 19.58 4.75 13.67
C ASN A 40 18.19 5.25 14.07
N LEU A 41 17.71 6.33 13.46
CA LEU A 41 16.40 6.93 13.74
C LEU A 41 15.56 6.94 12.48
N SER A 42 14.24 6.99 12.67
CA SER A 42 13.33 7.13 11.55
C SER A 42 13.57 8.43 10.78
N ALA A 43 13.70 8.31 9.47
CA ALA A 43 13.75 9.44 8.55
C ALA A 43 12.36 9.81 7.98
N GLN A 44 11.30 9.13 8.43
CA GLN A 44 9.93 9.39 7.97
C GLN A 44 9.38 10.69 8.55
N PRO A 45 8.52 11.41 7.80
CA PRO A 45 7.84 12.59 8.31
C PRO A 45 6.79 12.21 9.36
N LEU A 46 6.44 13.18 10.18
CA LEU A 46 5.33 13.07 11.11
C LEU A 46 4.00 13.19 10.35
N PHE A 47 3.08 12.26 10.59
CA PHE A 47 1.72 12.35 10.08
C PHE A 47 0.78 12.87 11.14
N VAL A 48 -0.03 13.88 10.76
CA VAL A 48 -1.03 14.48 11.64
C VAL A 48 -2.36 14.50 10.90
N VAL A 49 -3.32 13.76 11.41
CA VAL A 49 -4.67 13.66 10.84
C VAL A 49 -5.65 14.39 11.75
N ASP A 50 -6.33 15.39 11.24
CA ASP A 50 -7.26 16.26 11.98
C ASP A 50 -6.68 16.79 13.30
N GLY A 51 -5.39 17.10 13.33
CA GLY A 51 -4.68 17.58 14.50
C GLY A 51 -4.14 16.50 15.44
N VAL A 52 -4.41 15.24 15.17
CA VAL A 52 -3.93 14.09 15.96
C VAL A 52 -2.70 13.48 15.30
N ILE A 53 -1.64 13.24 16.09
CA ILE A 53 -0.42 12.58 15.60
C ILE A 53 -0.69 11.10 15.37
N TRP A 54 -0.42 10.63 14.16
CA TRP A 54 -0.43 9.24 13.80
C TRP A 54 1.00 8.70 13.75
N GLN A 55 1.24 7.63 14.49
CA GLN A 55 2.54 6.97 14.47
C GLN A 55 2.55 5.91 13.37
N MET A 56 3.50 6.02 12.45
CA MET A 56 3.56 5.16 11.27
C MET A 56 4.42 3.92 11.47
N GLN A 57 5.27 3.91 12.50
CA GLN A 57 6.36 2.93 12.57
C GLN A 57 6.11 1.69 13.40
N ASP A 58 5.31 1.75 14.46
CA ASP A 58 5.38 0.70 15.49
C ASP A 58 4.01 0.12 15.87
N GLN A 59 2.93 0.50 15.22
CA GLN A 59 1.63 0.33 15.87
C GLN A 59 0.78 -0.81 15.38
N VAL A 60 1.06 -1.36 14.22
CA VAL A 60 0.29 -2.51 13.74
C VAL A 60 1.25 -3.62 13.33
N ALA A 61 1.81 -4.28 14.35
CA ALA A 61 2.53 -5.52 14.11
C ALA A 61 1.60 -6.51 13.41
N SER A 62 2.02 -6.98 12.26
CA SER A 62 1.35 -8.08 11.58
C SER A 62 1.60 -9.39 12.34
N ALA A 63 0.72 -10.37 12.16
CA ALA A 63 0.97 -11.74 12.59
C ALA A 63 2.17 -12.38 11.86
N VAL A 64 2.65 -11.75 10.80
CA VAL A 64 3.82 -12.16 10.04
C VAL A 64 4.99 -11.25 10.41
N ASP A 65 6.10 -11.84 10.83
CA ASP A 65 7.31 -11.11 11.19
C ASP A 65 7.82 -10.25 10.02
N ASN A 66 8.23 -9.01 10.34
CA ASN A 66 8.71 -8.01 9.39
C ASN A 66 7.68 -7.50 8.36
N TYR A 67 6.42 -7.84 8.53
CA TYR A 67 5.33 -7.25 7.75
C TYR A 67 4.64 -6.17 8.58
N TYR A 68 4.62 -4.95 8.07
CA TYR A 68 4.02 -3.81 8.76
C TYR A 68 2.80 -3.32 7.97
N ASN A 69 1.69 -3.15 8.66
CA ASN A 69 0.51 -2.54 8.06
C ASN A 69 0.69 -1.01 7.97
N ASN A 70 0.09 -0.41 6.96
CA ASN A 70 0.10 1.03 6.77
C ASN A 70 -1.14 1.65 7.43
N PRO A 71 -1.00 2.41 8.55
CA PRO A 71 -2.15 3.05 9.19
C PRO A 71 -2.91 4.01 8.27
N LEU A 72 -2.27 4.59 7.26
CA LEU A 72 -2.91 5.47 6.30
C LEU A 72 -3.95 4.74 5.42
N THR A 73 -3.87 3.42 5.32
CA THR A 73 -4.88 2.63 4.60
C THR A 73 -6.26 2.67 5.27
N LEU A 74 -6.31 3.06 6.55
CA LEU A 74 -7.56 3.26 7.27
C LEU A 74 -8.31 4.53 6.83
N LEU A 75 -7.62 5.47 6.17
CA LEU A 75 -8.25 6.68 5.65
C LEU A 75 -8.80 6.43 4.25
N ASP A 76 -10.04 6.86 4.05
CA ASP A 76 -10.60 6.89 2.71
C ASP A 76 -10.12 8.15 1.99
N PRO A 77 -9.45 8.05 0.82
CA PRO A 77 -9.03 9.20 0.05
C PRO A 77 -10.18 10.15 -0.32
N SER A 78 -11.40 9.63 -0.46
CA SER A 78 -12.60 10.44 -0.77
C SER A 78 -13.02 11.35 0.39
N ASP A 79 -12.66 11.01 1.62
CA ASP A 79 -12.95 11.79 2.82
C ASP A 79 -11.89 12.87 3.11
N ILE A 80 -10.82 12.94 2.32
CA ILE A 80 -9.77 13.93 2.50
C ILE A 80 -10.16 15.23 1.81
N GLU A 81 -10.06 16.32 2.55
CA GLU A 81 -10.26 17.66 2.02
C GLU A 81 -8.94 18.25 1.52
N LYS A 82 -7.88 18.11 2.32
CA LYS A 82 -6.60 18.75 2.05
C LYS A 82 -5.44 17.96 2.62
N VAL A 83 -4.33 17.94 1.89
CA VAL A 83 -3.04 17.47 2.38
C VAL A 83 -2.05 18.62 2.30
N THR A 84 -1.38 18.90 3.41
CA THR A 84 -0.37 19.96 3.49
C THR A 84 0.95 19.37 3.95
N ILE A 85 2.01 19.59 3.18
CA ILE A 85 3.35 19.09 3.48
C ILE A 85 4.21 20.25 3.98
N LEU A 86 4.61 20.15 5.23
CA LEU A 86 5.51 21.11 5.87
C LEU A 86 6.92 20.52 5.90
N LYS A 87 7.82 21.11 5.11
CA LYS A 87 9.22 20.66 5.06
C LYS A 87 9.97 20.90 6.38
N ASN A 88 9.57 21.89 7.14
CA ASN A 88 10.09 22.26 8.46
C ASN A 88 8.94 22.30 9.46
N GLY A 89 8.77 21.24 10.22
CA GLY A 89 7.72 21.11 11.23
C GLY A 89 8.20 21.31 12.67
N SER A 90 9.51 21.44 12.88
CA SER A 90 10.11 21.47 14.22
C SER A 90 9.66 22.67 15.08
N ALA A 91 9.31 23.79 14.47
CA ALA A 91 8.82 24.98 15.19
C ALA A 91 7.49 24.73 15.92
N VAL A 92 6.64 23.86 15.37
CA VAL A 92 5.31 23.58 15.94
C VAL A 92 5.27 22.21 16.63
N TRP A 93 5.97 21.21 16.06
CA TRP A 93 5.90 19.81 16.48
C TRP A 93 7.16 19.32 17.20
N GLY A 94 8.11 20.23 17.46
CA GLY A 94 9.37 19.91 18.13
C GLY A 94 10.22 18.90 17.37
N ALA A 95 10.95 18.06 18.09
CA ALA A 95 11.84 17.06 17.50
C ALA A 95 11.11 16.05 16.60
N LYS A 96 9.84 15.73 16.87
CA LYS A 96 9.03 14.83 16.04
C LYS A 96 8.80 15.35 14.61
N GLY A 97 8.76 16.68 14.46
CA GLY A 97 8.59 17.34 13.15
C GLY A 97 9.89 17.63 12.41
N ALA A 98 11.05 17.17 12.88
CA ALA A 98 12.35 17.47 12.29
C ALA A 98 12.49 16.94 10.83
N ASN A 99 11.89 15.82 10.52
CA ASN A 99 11.89 15.22 9.19
C ASN A 99 10.79 15.78 8.27
N GLY A 100 10.06 16.78 8.75
CA GLY A 100 8.88 17.36 8.12
C GLY A 100 7.59 16.76 8.67
N VAL A 101 6.47 17.37 8.30
CA VAL A 101 5.13 17.02 8.77
C VAL A 101 4.18 16.96 7.59
N VAL A 102 3.36 15.93 7.55
CA VAL A 102 2.24 15.78 6.62
C VAL A 102 0.96 15.99 7.40
N LEU A 103 0.27 17.10 7.13
CA LEU A 103 -1.03 17.41 7.71
C LEU A 103 -2.12 16.90 6.77
N ILE A 104 -3.02 16.10 7.28
CA ILE A 104 -4.16 15.57 6.54
C ILE A 104 -5.42 16.09 7.21
N ASP A 105 -6.12 16.96 6.52
CA ASP A 105 -7.40 17.48 6.95
C ASP A 105 -8.52 16.73 6.25
N THR A 106 -9.46 16.18 7.02
CA THR A 106 -10.59 15.46 6.47
C THR A 106 -11.77 16.40 6.26
N LYS A 107 -12.63 16.05 5.33
CA LYS A 107 -13.86 16.79 5.02
C LYS A 107 -14.73 16.89 6.26
N ARG A 108 -15.11 18.10 6.63
CA ARG A 108 -15.98 18.39 7.78
C ARG A 108 -17.35 18.84 7.31
N ALA A 109 -18.32 18.78 8.21
CA ALA A 109 -19.62 19.39 8.00
C ALA A 109 -19.48 20.90 7.84
N ARG A 110 -20.27 21.48 6.94
CA ARG A 110 -20.35 22.94 6.68
C ARG A 110 -21.80 23.34 6.62
N GLU A 111 -22.04 24.63 6.85
CA GLU A 111 -23.35 25.24 6.63
C GLU A 111 -23.68 25.20 5.13
N MET A 112 -24.61 24.35 4.77
CA MET A 112 -25.03 24.14 3.39
C MET A 112 -26.31 23.31 3.34
N ALA A 113 -27.06 23.47 2.27
CA ALA A 113 -28.17 22.56 1.99
C ALA A 113 -27.67 21.11 1.95
N THR A 114 -28.49 20.17 2.41
CA THR A 114 -28.13 18.75 2.42
C THR A 114 -27.71 18.29 1.03
N GLN A 115 -26.51 17.78 0.92
CA GLN A 115 -25.97 17.20 -0.30
C GLN A 115 -25.66 15.71 -0.09
N ILE A 116 -26.03 14.93 -1.07
CA ILE A 116 -25.74 13.49 -1.15
C ILE A 116 -24.76 13.31 -2.29
N GLU A 117 -23.60 12.75 -1.99
CA GLU A 117 -22.55 12.44 -2.96
C GLU A 117 -22.34 10.93 -2.98
N ALA A 118 -22.41 10.33 -4.15
CA ALA A 118 -22.07 8.92 -4.35
C ALA A 118 -20.95 8.81 -5.38
N ASN A 119 -19.93 8.02 -5.08
CA ASN A 119 -18.82 7.76 -5.97
C ASN A 119 -18.61 6.26 -6.12
N ILE A 120 -18.35 5.84 -7.33
CA ILE A 120 -18.02 4.46 -7.67
C ILE A 120 -16.78 4.52 -8.57
N SER A 121 -15.74 3.80 -8.20
CA SER A 121 -14.60 3.60 -9.06
C SER A 121 -14.25 2.13 -9.15
N MET A 122 -13.94 1.68 -10.36
CA MET A 122 -13.56 0.31 -10.64
C MET A 122 -12.37 0.30 -11.61
N GLY A 123 -11.48 -0.65 -11.44
CA GLY A 123 -10.29 -0.75 -12.30
C GLY A 123 -9.71 -2.14 -12.31
N PHE A 124 -8.86 -2.39 -13.30
CA PHE A 124 -8.03 -3.59 -13.38
C PHE A 124 -6.57 -3.19 -13.16
N GLN A 125 -5.89 -3.98 -12.37
CA GLN A 125 -4.46 -3.86 -12.14
C GLN A 125 -3.76 -5.07 -12.74
N THR A 126 -2.87 -4.81 -13.70
CA THR A 126 -2.08 -5.85 -14.35
C THR A 126 -0.62 -5.68 -13.96
N PRO A 127 0.09 -6.76 -13.61
CA PRO A 127 1.52 -6.68 -13.32
C PRO A 127 2.28 -6.09 -14.51
N PHE A 128 3.06 -5.05 -14.26
CA PHE A 128 3.86 -4.41 -15.30
C PHE A 128 5.30 -4.90 -15.23
N GLY A 129 5.63 -5.84 -16.10
CA GLY A 129 6.97 -6.39 -16.23
C GLY A 129 7.36 -7.32 -15.08
N SER A 130 7.87 -8.48 -15.40
CA SER A 130 8.58 -9.35 -14.47
C SER A 130 10.08 -9.20 -14.68
N MET A 131 10.85 -9.34 -13.60
CA MET A 131 12.30 -9.46 -13.73
C MET A 131 12.61 -10.64 -14.66
N PRO A 132 13.45 -10.46 -15.68
CA PRO A 132 13.81 -11.55 -16.58
C PRO A 132 14.55 -12.64 -15.78
N LEU A 133 13.94 -13.81 -15.67
CA LEU A 133 14.52 -14.97 -15.02
C LEU A 133 15.08 -15.91 -16.09
N MET A 134 16.09 -16.69 -15.72
CA MET A 134 16.58 -17.78 -16.56
C MET A 134 15.48 -18.82 -16.76
N GLY A 135 15.25 -19.23 -18.00
CA GLY A 135 14.47 -20.44 -18.29
C GLY A 135 15.20 -21.72 -17.83
N ALA A 136 14.46 -22.81 -17.68
CA ALA A 136 15.00 -24.06 -17.12
C ALA A 136 16.22 -24.60 -17.89
N ALA A 137 16.23 -24.50 -19.21
CA ALA A 137 17.35 -24.95 -20.03
C ALA A 137 18.62 -24.11 -19.81
N ALA A 138 18.46 -22.78 -19.70
CA ALA A 138 19.58 -21.86 -19.43
C ALA A 138 20.13 -22.08 -18.02
N TYR A 139 19.22 -22.27 -17.03
CA TYR A 139 19.61 -22.57 -15.65
C TYR A 139 20.36 -23.90 -15.53
N ARG A 140 19.90 -24.96 -16.21
CA ARG A 140 20.62 -26.25 -16.22
C ARG A 140 22.04 -26.10 -16.78
N ARG A 141 22.21 -25.40 -17.89
CA ARG A 141 23.57 -25.15 -18.45
C ARG A 141 24.46 -24.41 -17.45
N TYR A 142 23.95 -23.32 -16.88
CA TYR A 142 24.67 -22.56 -15.89
C TYR A 142 25.06 -23.40 -14.67
N ALA A 143 24.13 -24.20 -14.15
CA ALA A 143 24.39 -25.08 -13.03
C ALA A 143 25.42 -26.19 -13.40
N THR A 144 25.31 -26.78 -14.58
CA THR A 144 26.27 -27.79 -15.06
C THR A 144 27.68 -27.19 -15.21
N ASP A 145 27.79 -25.98 -15.73
CA ASP A 145 29.08 -25.28 -15.85
C ASP A 145 29.74 -25.02 -14.50
N ILE A 146 28.95 -24.59 -13.50
CA ILE A 146 29.45 -24.40 -12.12
C ILE A 146 29.90 -25.74 -11.52
N MET A 147 29.11 -26.79 -11.70
CA MET A 147 29.37 -28.11 -11.13
C MET A 147 30.49 -28.85 -11.86
N SER A 148 30.92 -28.41 -13.03
CA SER A 148 32.01 -29.05 -13.80
C SER A 148 33.34 -29.12 -13.04
N GLY A 149 33.50 -28.31 -11.99
CA GLY A 149 34.66 -28.31 -11.08
C GLY A 149 34.46 -29.12 -9.79
N MET A 150 33.30 -29.74 -9.60
CA MET A 150 32.96 -30.53 -8.40
C MET A 150 33.25 -32.03 -8.62
N ASP A 151 33.37 -32.76 -7.52
CA ASP A 151 33.52 -34.24 -7.60
C ASP A 151 32.29 -34.89 -8.21
N ARG A 152 32.53 -35.96 -8.97
CA ARG A 152 31.47 -36.67 -9.74
C ARG A 152 30.34 -37.20 -8.87
N ASP A 153 30.65 -37.66 -7.67
CA ASP A 153 29.69 -38.19 -6.71
C ASP A 153 28.76 -37.10 -6.16
N GLU A 154 29.25 -35.88 -6.05
CA GLU A 154 28.44 -34.71 -5.64
C GLU A 154 27.49 -34.29 -6.77
N VAL A 155 27.95 -34.34 -8.04
CA VAL A 155 27.16 -33.91 -9.20
C VAL A 155 26.04 -34.93 -9.50
N GLU A 156 26.27 -36.23 -9.30
CA GLU A 156 25.26 -37.27 -9.51
C GLU A 156 24.04 -37.13 -8.59
N GLY A 157 24.16 -36.43 -7.46
CA GLY A 157 23.07 -36.08 -6.58
C GLY A 157 22.07 -35.09 -7.20
N PHE A 158 22.51 -34.31 -8.20
CA PHE A 158 21.67 -33.27 -8.84
C PHE A 158 21.01 -33.80 -10.11
N GLN A 159 19.90 -34.54 -9.95
CA GLN A 159 19.18 -35.20 -11.02
C GLN A 159 18.73 -34.25 -12.16
N PHE A 160 18.53 -32.97 -11.88
CA PHE A 160 18.07 -31.99 -12.88
C PHE A 160 19.14 -31.63 -13.93
N THR A 161 20.41 -31.97 -13.70
CA THR A 161 21.51 -31.71 -14.64
C THR A 161 21.64 -32.81 -15.68
N ASN A 162 21.00 -33.98 -15.46
CA ASN A 162 21.09 -35.11 -16.34
C ASN A 162 20.06 -35.04 -17.47
N ASP A 163 20.51 -34.87 -18.71
CA ASP A 163 19.67 -34.71 -19.89
C ASP A 163 19.27 -36.01 -20.57
N ASP A 164 19.42 -37.18 -19.90
CA ASP A 164 19.01 -38.45 -20.44
C ASP A 164 17.50 -38.69 -20.33
N PRO A 165 16.73 -38.65 -21.44
CA PRO A 165 15.27 -38.75 -21.42
C PRO A 165 14.77 -40.18 -21.11
N THR A 166 15.67 -41.19 -21.06
CA THR A 166 15.30 -42.57 -20.76
C THR A 166 15.17 -42.82 -19.26
N ARG A 167 15.67 -41.92 -18.44
CA ARG A 167 15.60 -42.06 -16.97
C ARG A 167 14.18 -41.80 -16.44
N SER A 168 13.77 -42.63 -15.50
CA SER A 168 12.40 -42.61 -14.95
C SER A 168 12.03 -41.25 -14.29
N PHE A 169 13.00 -40.54 -13.76
CA PHE A 169 12.80 -39.24 -13.11
C PHE A 169 12.93 -38.03 -14.06
N TYR A 170 13.34 -38.24 -15.32
CA TYR A 170 13.59 -37.14 -16.28
C TYR A 170 12.43 -36.13 -16.34
N ARG A 171 11.20 -36.63 -16.50
CA ARG A 171 9.99 -35.82 -16.60
C ARG A 171 9.68 -35.04 -15.32
N ALA A 172 10.06 -35.57 -14.15
CA ALA A 172 9.79 -34.93 -12.87
C ALA A 172 10.68 -33.71 -12.63
N VAL A 173 11.91 -33.70 -13.18
CA VAL A 173 12.92 -32.68 -12.92
C VAL A 173 13.21 -31.74 -14.11
N HIS A 174 12.68 -32.06 -15.31
CA HIS A 174 12.86 -31.28 -16.53
C HIS A 174 11.64 -30.43 -16.91
N ASN A 175 10.98 -29.87 -15.93
CA ASN A 175 9.88 -28.94 -16.16
C ASN A 175 10.45 -27.54 -16.49
N ASP A 176 9.75 -26.81 -17.37
CA ASP A 176 10.04 -25.41 -17.69
C ASP A 176 8.82 -24.55 -17.32
N THR A 177 8.52 -24.51 -16.01
CA THR A 177 7.40 -23.76 -15.48
C THR A 177 7.82 -22.30 -15.29
N LYS A 178 7.09 -21.39 -15.88
CA LYS A 178 7.26 -19.94 -15.67
C LYS A 178 6.49 -19.54 -14.42
N TRP A 179 7.13 -19.67 -13.28
CA TRP A 179 6.52 -19.35 -11.99
C TRP A 179 5.98 -17.93 -11.89
N THR A 180 6.59 -16.97 -12.61
CA THR A 180 6.09 -15.61 -12.67
C THR A 180 4.71 -15.51 -13.31
N ASP A 181 4.40 -16.37 -14.29
CA ASP A 181 3.11 -16.36 -14.97
C ASP A 181 2.05 -17.09 -14.13
N GLU A 182 2.47 -18.11 -13.33
CA GLU A 182 1.59 -18.87 -12.45
C GLU A 182 1.16 -18.06 -11.22
N ILE A 183 2.04 -17.24 -10.66
CA ILE A 183 1.74 -16.47 -9.44
C ILE A 183 1.11 -15.11 -9.73
N ASN A 184 1.36 -14.54 -10.90
CA ASN A 184 0.84 -13.24 -11.27
C ASN A 184 -0.50 -13.33 -11.97
N LYS A 185 -1.44 -12.52 -11.52
CA LYS A 185 -2.75 -12.39 -12.15
C LYS A 185 -3.17 -10.95 -12.31
N THR A 186 -4.05 -10.70 -13.26
CA THR A 186 -4.77 -9.42 -13.33
C THR A 186 -5.77 -9.38 -12.19
N SER A 187 -5.72 -8.33 -11.39
CA SER A 187 -6.59 -8.11 -10.25
C SER A 187 -7.64 -7.05 -10.51
N PHE A 188 -8.69 -7.08 -9.73
CA PHE A 188 -9.80 -6.14 -9.83
C PHE A 188 -9.88 -5.26 -8.59
N ILE A 189 -10.02 -3.95 -8.81
CA ILE A 189 -10.11 -2.93 -7.78
C ILE A 189 -11.51 -2.34 -7.81
N GLN A 190 -12.14 -2.21 -6.64
CA GLN A 190 -13.48 -1.68 -6.48
C GLN A 190 -13.54 -0.73 -5.30
N ASN A 191 -14.07 0.47 -5.52
CA ASN A 191 -14.32 1.46 -4.47
C ASN A 191 -15.73 1.99 -4.61
N TYR A 192 -16.44 1.98 -3.52
CA TYR A 192 -17.78 2.49 -3.38
C TYR A 192 -17.82 3.48 -2.23
N GLY A 193 -18.35 4.66 -2.46
CA GLY A 193 -18.49 5.66 -1.43
C GLY A 193 -19.83 6.35 -1.52
N ILE A 194 -20.44 6.63 -0.37
CA ILE A 194 -21.59 7.48 -0.24
C ILE A 194 -21.36 8.45 0.92
N SER A 195 -21.68 9.71 0.72
CA SER A 195 -21.61 10.68 1.78
C SER A 195 -22.83 11.60 1.75
N VAL A 196 -23.26 11.99 2.94
CA VAL A 196 -24.34 12.94 3.16
C VAL A 196 -23.78 14.04 4.05
N ALA A 197 -23.85 15.27 3.61
CA ALA A 197 -23.39 16.42 4.39
C ALA A 197 -24.40 17.55 4.28
N GLY A 198 -24.56 18.31 5.36
CA GLY A 198 -25.43 19.47 5.40
C GLY A 198 -25.45 20.08 6.78
N GLY A 199 -26.25 21.09 6.94
CA GLY A 199 -26.49 21.74 8.20
C GLY A 199 -26.85 23.22 8.07
N ASP A 200 -27.24 23.77 9.19
CA ASP A 200 -27.63 25.15 9.36
C ASP A 200 -26.85 25.80 10.51
N ASP A 201 -27.28 26.97 10.94
CA ASP A 201 -26.68 27.75 12.05
C ASP A 201 -26.76 27.02 13.41
N ILE A 202 -27.53 25.94 13.53
CA ILE A 202 -27.74 25.20 14.77
C ILE A 202 -26.97 23.90 14.80
N ALA A 203 -27.00 23.16 13.69
CA ALA A 203 -26.40 21.83 13.62
C ALA A 203 -25.77 21.57 12.27
N LEU A 204 -24.53 21.16 12.28
CA LEU A 204 -23.79 20.69 11.10
C LEU A 204 -23.59 19.19 11.21
N TYR A 205 -23.76 18.46 10.11
CA TYR A 205 -23.54 17.02 10.07
C TYR A 205 -22.89 16.58 8.77
N ARG A 206 -22.08 15.55 8.88
CA ARG A 206 -21.52 14.80 7.76
C ARG A 206 -21.44 13.34 8.14
N PHE A 207 -22.01 12.50 7.30
CA PHE A 207 -21.91 11.05 7.36
C PHE A 207 -21.26 10.56 6.08
N SER A 208 -20.29 9.67 6.18
CA SER A 208 -19.70 8.98 5.02
C SER A 208 -19.57 7.48 5.29
N LEU A 209 -19.81 6.72 4.25
CA LEU A 209 -19.66 5.27 4.20
C LEU A 209 -18.81 4.94 2.97
N GLY A 210 -17.70 4.27 3.17
CA GLY A 210 -16.79 3.85 2.11
C GLY A 210 -16.52 2.35 2.19
N TYR A 211 -16.53 1.67 1.06
CA TYR A 211 -16.09 0.30 0.93
C TYR A 211 -15.08 0.19 -0.19
N ALA A 212 -13.93 -0.37 0.10
CA ALA A 212 -12.87 -0.64 -0.86
C ALA A 212 -12.51 -2.12 -0.85
N LYS A 213 -12.40 -2.70 -2.02
CA LYS A 213 -11.87 -4.04 -2.22
C LYS A 213 -10.78 -4.00 -3.29
N ASN A 214 -9.59 -4.41 -2.93
CA ASN A 214 -8.43 -4.45 -3.80
C ASN A 214 -7.84 -5.87 -3.76
N ASP A 215 -8.00 -6.62 -4.82
CA ASP A 215 -7.35 -7.90 -4.98
C ASP A 215 -5.91 -7.67 -5.46
N GLY A 216 -4.94 -8.37 -4.88
CA GLY A 216 -3.55 -8.25 -5.27
C GLY A 216 -3.21 -8.99 -6.55
N ASN A 217 -2.09 -8.61 -7.17
CA ASN A 217 -1.59 -9.26 -8.37
C ASN A 217 -1.00 -10.65 -8.11
N ILE A 218 -0.72 -10.97 -6.86
CA ILE A 218 -0.27 -12.29 -6.44
C ILE A 218 -1.48 -13.05 -5.91
N ASP A 219 -1.62 -14.31 -6.30
CA ASP A 219 -2.76 -15.11 -5.86
C ASP A 219 -2.79 -15.28 -4.33
N GLY A 220 -3.98 -15.19 -3.74
CA GLY A 220 -4.17 -15.24 -2.30
C GLY A 220 -3.97 -13.93 -1.56
N THR A 221 -3.57 -12.82 -2.24
CA THR A 221 -3.46 -11.50 -1.61
C THR A 221 -4.71 -10.67 -1.87
N SER A 222 -5.27 -10.05 -0.83
CA SER A 222 -6.41 -9.14 -0.96
C SER A 222 -6.44 -8.16 0.21
N PHE A 223 -7.01 -6.99 -0.03
CA PHE A 223 -7.26 -5.97 0.96
C PHE A 223 -8.71 -5.49 0.86
N ASN A 224 -9.42 -5.56 1.97
CA ASN A 224 -10.79 -5.09 2.09
C ASN A 224 -10.87 -4.05 3.20
N ARG A 225 -11.56 -2.95 2.95
CA ARG A 225 -11.75 -1.87 3.91
C ARG A 225 -13.19 -1.42 3.91
N LEU A 226 -13.76 -1.28 5.09
CA LEU A 226 -15.05 -0.63 5.33
C LEU A 226 -14.82 0.56 6.26
N ASN A 227 -15.12 1.76 5.78
CA ASN A 227 -15.02 2.99 6.53
C ASN A 227 -16.41 3.54 6.82
N VAL A 228 -16.67 3.87 8.07
CA VAL A 228 -17.86 4.60 8.49
C VAL A 228 -17.39 5.81 9.29
N ARG A 229 -17.78 6.99 8.85
CA ARG A 229 -17.42 8.22 9.51
C ARG A 229 -18.64 9.09 9.76
N PHE A 230 -18.72 9.61 10.96
CA PHE A 230 -19.75 10.56 11.34
C PHE A 230 -19.10 11.76 12.04
N ASN A 231 -19.36 12.94 11.52
CA ASN A 231 -18.96 14.21 12.11
C ASN A 231 -20.22 15.04 12.34
N SER A 232 -20.41 15.52 13.55
CA SER A 232 -21.47 16.48 13.87
C SER A 232 -20.91 17.63 14.72
N CYS A 233 -21.42 18.81 14.50
CA CYS A 233 -21.13 19.99 15.30
C CYS A 233 -22.46 20.65 15.64
N LEU A 234 -22.73 20.78 16.93
CA LEU A 234 -23.89 21.54 17.44
C LEU A 234 -23.39 22.92 17.82
N LEU A 235 -23.89 23.94 17.16
CA LEU A 235 -23.59 25.32 17.44
C LEU A 235 -24.59 25.82 18.48
N TYR A 236 -24.16 25.89 19.73
CA TYR A 236 -24.99 26.44 20.79
C TYR A 236 -24.87 27.99 20.77
N THR A 237 -25.89 28.65 20.28
CA THR A 237 -26.01 30.11 20.48
C THR A 237 -26.69 30.34 21.80
N SER A 238 -25.95 30.80 22.81
CA SER A 238 -26.55 31.27 24.04
C SER A 238 -27.34 32.51 23.69
N PRO A 239 -28.65 32.59 23.97
CA PRO A 239 -29.37 33.81 23.82
C PRO A 239 -28.82 34.80 24.85
N SER A 240 -28.22 35.85 24.36
CA SER A 240 -27.84 37.02 25.17
C SER A 240 -29.05 37.84 25.59
#